data_f4992eee2b97ea02450eaac9acbe2a95
#
_entry.id   f4992eee2b97ea02450eaac9acbe2a95
#
_cell.length_a   1.000
_cell.length_b   1.000
_cell.length_c   1.000
_cell.angle_alpha   90.00
_cell.angle_beta   90.00
_cell.angle_gamma   90.00
#
_symmetry.space_group_name_H-M   'P 1'
#
loop_
_entity.id
_entity.type
_entity.pdbx_description
1 polymer ?
#
loop_
_entity_poly.entity_id
_entity_poly.type
_entity_poly.pdbx_seq_one_letter_code
_entity_poly.pdbx_strand_id
1 'polypeptide(L)'
;VRTGVVVLPDDISGLTISNRSAGLFVVANRRHAPVRRRFSFAHEYAHTLFDRRLLGTVSHTEDRDELIEVRANAFAAAFLMPSDGVRQFIAAQGKGKPSRASAQVFDEAGTVQAEGRAEPGSQDIQIYDLVHLAHHFGVSRLAALFRLRNLKLTTQAEFEVLKAADEGGRGRELASLLALPDTEDGEDKNGFRHRVLSLALEAYRRDH
;
A
#
# COMPACT_ATOMS: atom_id res chain seq x y z
N VAL A 1 -18.74 -14.07 3.44
CA VAL A 1 -18.10 -13.62 2.19
C VAL A 1 -17.33 -14.79 1.61
N ARG A 2 -17.51 -15.06 0.34
CA ARG A 2 -16.71 -16.03 -0.42
C ARG A 2 -15.81 -15.28 -1.37
N THR A 3 -14.54 -15.63 -1.44
CA THR A 3 -13.56 -14.98 -2.32
C THR A 3 -13.10 -15.96 -3.39
N GLY A 4 -12.85 -15.45 -4.59
CA GLY A 4 -12.40 -16.26 -5.72
C GLY A 4 -11.50 -15.48 -6.68
N VAL A 5 -10.76 -16.23 -7.50
CA VAL A 5 -9.94 -15.68 -8.58
C VAL A 5 -10.40 -16.35 -9.87
N VAL A 6 -10.90 -15.55 -10.81
CA VAL A 6 -11.39 -16.05 -12.11
C VAL A 6 -10.77 -15.27 -13.26
N VAL A 7 -10.78 -15.82 -14.44
CA VAL A 7 -10.35 -15.11 -15.65
C VAL A 7 -11.46 -14.15 -16.07
N LEU A 8 -11.17 -12.86 -16.04
CA LEU A 8 -12.05 -11.79 -16.49
C LEU A 8 -11.40 -11.07 -17.69
N PRO A 9 -12.14 -10.26 -18.44
CA PRO A 9 -11.59 -9.30 -19.40
C PRO A 9 -10.51 -8.41 -18.74
N ASP A 10 -9.56 -7.90 -19.52
CA ASP A 10 -8.39 -7.20 -18.99
C ASP A 10 -8.73 -5.81 -18.40
N ASP A 11 -9.84 -5.22 -18.82
CA ASP A 11 -10.42 -3.97 -18.32
C ASP A 11 -11.11 -4.14 -16.96
N ILE A 12 -11.49 -5.37 -16.58
CA ILE A 12 -12.15 -5.66 -15.31
C ILE A 12 -11.12 -6.13 -14.28
N SER A 13 -10.99 -5.38 -13.19
CA SER A 13 -10.05 -5.70 -12.10
C SER A 13 -10.66 -6.67 -11.08
N GLY A 14 -11.95 -6.58 -10.83
CA GLY A 14 -12.67 -7.41 -9.90
C GLY A 14 -14.18 -7.20 -10.01
N LEU A 15 -14.92 -7.94 -9.24
CA LEU A 15 -16.37 -7.78 -9.11
C LEU A 15 -16.84 -8.26 -7.74
N THR A 16 -17.88 -7.61 -7.25
CA THR A 16 -18.62 -7.99 -6.05
C THR A 16 -20.04 -8.36 -6.44
N ILE A 17 -20.53 -9.51 -5.99
CA ILE A 17 -21.89 -9.97 -6.22
C ILE A 17 -22.56 -10.25 -4.88
N SER A 18 -23.69 -9.63 -4.64
CA SER A 18 -24.56 -9.89 -3.49
C SER A 18 -25.79 -10.68 -3.94
N ASN A 19 -25.90 -11.91 -3.46
CA ASN A 19 -27.05 -12.77 -3.74
C ASN A 19 -27.70 -13.19 -2.43
N ARG A 20 -29.02 -13.01 -2.30
CA ARG A 20 -29.77 -13.26 -1.06
C ARG A 20 -29.69 -14.72 -0.59
N SER A 21 -29.64 -15.68 -1.51
CA SER A 21 -29.60 -17.10 -1.18
C SER A 21 -28.17 -17.68 -1.17
N ALA A 22 -27.28 -17.22 -2.05
CA ALA A 22 -25.92 -17.73 -2.18
C ALA A 22 -24.88 -16.96 -1.36
N GLY A 23 -25.23 -15.75 -0.89
CA GLY A 23 -24.37 -14.91 -0.08
C GLY A 23 -23.57 -13.89 -0.90
N LEU A 24 -22.47 -13.41 -0.33
CA LEU A 24 -21.62 -12.38 -0.88
C LEU A 24 -20.36 -13.01 -1.49
N PHE A 25 -20.09 -12.65 -2.74
CA PHE A 25 -18.92 -13.09 -3.49
C PHE A 25 -18.05 -11.89 -3.86
N VAL A 26 -16.76 -12.03 -3.65
CA VAL A 26 -15.72 -11.08 -4.05
C VAL A 26 -14.74 -11.80 -4.96
N VAL A 27 -14.56 -11.29 -6.16
CA VAL A 27 -13.77 -11.93 -7.21
C VAL A 27 -12.73 -10.95 -7.75
N ALA A 28 -11.50 -11.43 -7.93
CA ALA A 28 -10.43 -10.68 -8.58
C ALA A 28 -10.01 -11.36 -9.89
N ASN A 29 -9.54 -10.55 -10.83
CA ASN A 29 -9.11 -11.04 -12.14
C ASN A 29 -7.80 -11.85 -12.03
N ARG A 30 -7.84 -13.10 -12.46
CA ARG A 30 -6.71 -14.02 -12.45
C ARG A 30 -5.54 -13.56 -13.33
N ARG A 31 -5.81 -12.81 -14.40
CA ARG A 31 -4.79 -12.31 -15.33
C ARG A 31 -3.91 -11.23 -14.73
N HIS A 32 -4.37 -10.57 -13.65
CA HIS A 32 -3.59 -9.53 -12.99
C HIS A 32 -2.52 -10.12 -12.07
N ALA A 33 -1.40 -9.41 -11.93
CA ALA A 33 -0.33 -9.75 -11.01
C ALA A 33 -0.82 -9.92 -9.56
N PRO A 34 -0.17 -10.74 -8.73
CA PRO A 34 -0.60 -11.03 -7.36
C PRO A 34 -0.87 -9.80 -6.51
N VAL A 35 0.02 -8.79 -6.56
CA VAL A 35 -0.16 -7.54 -5.81
C VAL A 35 -1.38 -6.75 -6.29
N ARG A 36 -1.66 -6.75 -7.60
CA ARG A 36 -2.84 -6.11 -8.16
C ARG A 36 -4.10 -6.85 -7.75
N ARG A 37 -4.11 -8.19 -7.77
CA ARG A 37 -5.23 -9.02 -7.27
C ARG A 37 -5.52 -8.74 -5.80
N ARG A 38 -4.46 -8.62 -4.98
CA ARG A 38 -4.59 -8.28 -3.57
C ARG A 38 -5.25 -6.91 -3.36
N PHE A 39 -4.83 -5.93 -4.15
CA PHE A 39 -5.46 -4.60 -4.14
C PHE A 39 -6.92 -4.68 -4.58
N SER A 40 -7.23 -5.42 -5.66
CA SER A 40 -8.59 -5.64 -6.13
C SER A 40 -9.46 -6.29 -5.05
N PHE A 41 -8.98 -7.29 -4.32
CA PHE A 41 -9.74 -7.87 -3.21
C PHE A 41 -10.06 -6.85 -2.10
N ALA A 42 -9.11 -6.00 -1.73
CA ALA A 42 -9.34 -4.96 -0.74
C ALA A 42 -10.32 -3.90 -1.25
N HIS A 43 -10.25 -3.57 -2.55
CA HIS A 43 -11.14 -2.67 -3.24
C HIS A 43 -12.58 -3.22 -3.28
N GLU A 44 -12.77 -4.45 -3.73
CA GLU A 44 -14.07 -5.12 -3.75
C GLU A 44 -14.64 -5.31 -2.35
N TYR A 45 -13.77 -5.50 -1.35
CA TYR A 45 -14.21 -5.55 0.04
C TYR A 45 -14.80 -4.21 0.51
N ALA A 46 -14.29 -3.07 0.03
CA ALA A 46 -14.90 -1.77 0.30
C ALA A 46 -16.35 -1.70 -0.22
N HIS A 47 -16.61 -2.19 -1.45
CA HIS A 47 -17.97 -2.27 -1.98
C HIS A 47 -18.89 -3.13 -1.10
N THR A 48 -18.38 -4.23 -0.55
CA THR A 48 -19.17 -5.06 0.38
C THR A 48 -19.55 -4.31 1.66
N LEU A 49 -18.72 -3.37 2.10
CA LEU A 49 -18.96 -2.60 3.32
C LEU A 49 -19.88 -1.40 3.08
N PHE A 50 -19.65 -0.69 2.00
CA PHE A 50 -20.26 0.63 1.76
C PHE A 50 -21.42 0.60 0.76
N ASP A 51 -21.43 -0.36 -0.18
CA ASP A 51 -22.37 -0.39 -1.30
C ASP A 51 -23.37 -1.56 -1.21
N ARG A 52 -23.73 -1.96 0.00
CA ARG A 52 -24.58 -3.13 0.31
C ARG A 52 -25.95 -3.14 -0.37
N ARG A 53 -26.41 -1.99 -0.86
CA ARG A 53 -27.71 -1.87 -1.56
C ARG A 53 -27.62 -2.29 -3.04
N LEU A 54 -26.42 -2.36 -3.58
CA LEU A 54 -26.21 -2.80 -4.94
C LEU A 54 -26.20 -4.34 -4.99
N LEU A 55 -26.86 -4.90 -5.98
CA LEU A 55 -26.87 -6.36 -6.22
C LEU A 55 -25.51 -6.87 -6.71
N GLY A 56 -24.69 -5.96 -7.24
CA GLY A 56 -23.34 -6.24 -7.71
C GLY A 56 -22.64 -4.96 -8.14
N THR A 57 -21.34 -4.95 -8.06
CA THR A 57 -20.45 -3.93 -8.60
C THR A 57 -19.43 -4.63 -9.50
N VAL A 58 -19.09 -4.01 -10.61
CA VAL A 58 -18.02 -4.45 -11.52
C VAL A 58 -17.05 -3.30 -11.63
N SER A 59 -15.80 -3.54 -11.22
CA SER A 59 -14.77 -2.49 -11.19
C SER A 59 -14.02 -2.48 -12.53
N HIS A 60 -14.39 -1.53 -13.39
CA HIS A 60 -13.70 -1.28 -14.65
C HIS A 60 -12.55 -0.28 -14.46
N THR A 61 -11.55 -0.39 -15.31
CA THR A 61 -10.42 0.54 -15.31
C THR A 61 -10.86 1.97 -15.71
N GLU A 62 -11.91 2.09 -16.49
CA GLU A 62 -12.45 3.37 -16.98
C GLU A 62 -13.22 4.14 -15.90
N ASP A 63 -13.86 3.45 -14.94
CA ASP A 63 -14.72 4.03 -13.90
C ASP A 63 -13.95 4.56 -12.69
N ARG A 64 -12.63 4.49 -12.71
CA ARG A 64 -11.75 4.81 -11.58
C ARG A 64 -11.93 6.21 -10.98
N ASP A 65 -12.48 7.15 -11.73
CA ASP A 65 -12.71 8.53 -11.32
C ASP A 65 -14.11 8.75 -10.72
N GLU A 66 -14.99 7.73 -10.75
CA GLU A 66 -16.25 7.77 -10.05
C GLU A 66 -16.05 7.80 -8.53
N LEU A 67 -16.88 8.56 -7.81
CA LEU A 67 -16.73 8.74 -6.35
C LEU A 67 -16.78 7.43 -5.57
N ILE A 68 -17.57 6.46 -6.04
CA ILE A 68 -17.67 5.13 -5.45
C ILE A 68 -16.33 4.40 -5.58
N GLU A 69 -15.72 4.43 -6.76
CA GLU A 69 -14.45 3.81 -7.07
C GLU A 69 -13.28 4.51 -6.36
N VAL A 70 -13.28 5.85 -6.33
CA VAL A 70 -12.31 6.66 -5.58
C VAL A 70 -12.34 6.29 -4.09
N ARG A 71 -13.52 6.14 -3.51
CA ARG A 71 -13.68 5.70 -2.12
C ARG A 71 -13.15 4.28 -1.90
N ALA A 72 -13.49 3.34 -2.80
CA ALA A 72 -13.03 1.96 -2.71
C ALA A 72 -11.49 1.87 -2.84
N ASN A 73 -10.90 2.66 -3.75
CA ASN A 73 -9.45 2.78 -3.90
C ASN A 73 -8.78 3.36 -2.65
N ALA A 74 -9.37 4.41 -2.07
CA ALA A 74 -8.86 5.02 -0.83
C ALA A 74 -8.91 4.04 0.35
N PHE A 75 -10.01 3.28 0.48
CA PHE A 75 -10.14 2.23 1.47
C PHE A 75 -9.08 1.14 1.26
N ALA A 76 -8.95 0.60 0.04
CA ALA A 76 -7.98 -0.46 -0.27
C ALA A 76 -6.55 -0.03 0.08
N ALA A 77 -6.17 1.19 -0.28
CA ALA A 77 -4.87 1.76 0.05
C ALA A 77 -4.66 1.90 1.57
N ALA A 78 -5.69 2.36 2.31
CA ALA A 78 -5.61 2.50 3.76
C ALA A 78 -5.60 1.15 4.48
N PHE A 79 -6.36 0.18 3.98
CA PHE A 79 -6.45 -1.17 4.53
C PHE A 79 -5.14 -1.96 4.35
N LEU A 80 -4.54 -1.88 3.17
CA LEU A 80 -3.29 -2.59 2.87
C LEU A 80 -2.05 -1.87 3.42
N MET A 81 -2.11 -0.55 3.55
CA MET A 81 -1.03 0.31 4.03
C MET A 81 -1.56 1.26 5.11
N PRO A 82 -1.78 0.78 6.35
CA PRO A 82 -2.22 1.62 7.46
C PRO A 82 -1.26 2.81 7.68
N SER A 83 -1.80 3.98 8.02
CA SER A 83 -1.02 5.22 8.17
C SER A 83 0.15 5.08 9.12
N ASP A 84 -0.09 4.47 10.28
CA ASP A 84 0.92 4.32 11.32
C ASP A 84 2.01 3.33 10.91
N GLY A 85 1.63 2.22 10.24
CA GLY A 85 2.59 1.27 9.69
C GLY A 85 3.52 1.90 8.64
N VAL A 86 2.95 2.71 7.73
CA VAL A 86 3.75 3.43 6.73
C VAL A 86 4.69 4.44 7.39
N ARG A 87 4.19 5.23 8.35
CA ARG A 87 5.02 6.22 9.08
C ARG A 87 6.13 5.55 9.88
N GLN A 88 5.84 4.44 10.57
CA GLN A 88 6.83 3.68 11.31
C GLN A 88 7.90 3.10 10.37
N PHE A 89 7.48 2.54 9.22
CA PHE A 89 8.41 2.02 8.23
C PHE A 89 9.36 3.12 7.72
N ILE A 90 8.84 4.26 7.30
CA ILE A 90 9.64 5.39 6.81
C ILE A 90 10.57 5.94 7.91
N ALA A 91 10.07 6.07 9.14
CA ALA A 91 10.89 6.49 10.28
C ALA A 91 12.02 5.50 10.60
N ALA A 92 11.77 4.19 10.48
CA ALA A 92 12.79 3.16 10.66
C ALA A 92 13.90 3.23 9.60
N GLN A 93 13.62 3.76 8.40
CA GLN A 93 14.62 4.06 7.37
C GLN A 93 15.37 5.38 7.64
N GLY A 94 15.13 6.03 8.77
CA GLY A 94 15.71 7.33 9.09
C GLY A 94 15.16 8.49 8.28
N LYS A 95 14.01 8.31 7.60
CA LYS A 95 13.37 9.30 6.72
C LYS A 95 12.16 9.95 7.37
N GLY A 96 11.68 11.04 6.76
CA GLY A 96 10.42 11.71 7.19
C GLY A 96 10.51 12.43 8.53
N LYS A 97 11.69 12.66 9.08
CA LYS A 97 11.86 13.47 10.28
C LYS A 97 11.68 14.96 9.94
N PRO A 98 11.20 15.79 10.90
CA PRO A 98 11.14 17.23 10.70
C PRO A 98 12.53 17.78 10.35
N SER A 99 12.58 18.78 9.47
CA SER A 99 13.84 19.46 9.08
C SER A 99 14.57 20.14 10.26
N ARG A 100 13.88 20.33 11.38
CA ARG A 100 14.44 20.78 12.66
C ARG A 100 13.99 19.82 13.76
N ALA A 101 14.94 19.25 14.47
CA ALA A 101 14.70 18.52 15.70
C ALA A 101 15.27 19.35 16.86
N SER A 102 14.43 19.71 17.82
CA SER A 102 14.91 20.28 19.08
C SER A 102 15.04 19.16 20.11
N ALA A 103 16.20 19.01 20.70
CA ALA A 103 16.45 18.11 21.81
C ALA A 103 16.83 18.93 23.05
N GLN A 104 16.27 18.59 24.18
CA GLN A 104 16.77 19.08 25.46
C GLN A 104 17.88 18.14 25.91
N VAL A 105 19.09 18.68 25.98
CA VAL A 105 20.25 17.97 26.51
C VAL A 105 20.44 18.41 27.95
N PHE A 106 20.44 17.46 28.86
CA PHE A 106 20.68 17.69 30.28
C PHE A 106 22.17 17.40 30.55
N ASP A 107 22.89 18.41 31.03
CA ASP A 107 24.22 18.22 31.55
C ASP A 107 24.27 18.66 33.03
N GLU A 108 25.43 18.51 33.68
CA GLU A 108 25.62 18.85 35.10
C GLU A 108 25.43 20.34 35.38
N ALA A 109 25.49 21.19 34.38
CA ALA A 109 25.32 22.66 34.45
C ALA A 109 23.92 23.16 34.18
N GLY A 110 23.02 22.31 33.66
CA GLY A 110 21.63 22.66 33.38
C GLY A 110 21.06 22.04 32.10
N THR A 111 19.94 22.62 31.65
CA THR A 111 19.25 22.16 30.43
C THR A 111 19.63 23.04 29.26
N VAL A 112 20.25 22.48 28.24
CA VAL A 112 20.56 23.18 26.99
C VAL A 112 19.60 22.68 25.89
N GLN A 113 18.95 23.61 25.20
CA GLN A 113 18.21 23.30 23.97
C GLN A 113 19.18 23.18 22.81
N ALA A 114 19.34 22.01 22.27
CA ALA A 114 20.11 21.77 21.05
C ALA A 114 19.14 21.63 19.85
N GLU A 115 19.34 22.45 18.82
CA GLU A 115 18.66 22.29 17.54
C GLU A 115 19.56 21.51 16.58
N GLY A 116 19.13 20.31 16.22
CA GLY A 116 19.75 19.52 15.15
C GLY A 116 19.03 19.77 13.82
N ARG A 117 19.78 19.98 12.75
CA ARG A 117 19.25 19.94 11.38
C ARG A 117 19.77 18.71 10.68
N ALA A 118 18.88 17.96 10.03
CA ALA A 118 19.29 16.92 9.09
C ALA A 118 20.02 17.57 7.89
N GLU A 119 20.96 16.82 7.32
CA GLU A 119 21.59 17.25 6.06
C GLU A 119 20.52 17.45 4.97
N PRO A 120 20.66 18.48 4.09
CA PRO A 120 19.73 18.69 2.99
C PRO A 120 19.57 17.42 2.15
N GLY A 121 18.32 17.04 1.86
CA GLY A 121 17.99 15.83 1.09
C GLY A 121 18.13 14.49 1.83
N SER A 122 18.72 14.47 3.04
CA SER A 122 18.89 13.21 3.80
C SER A 122 17.57 12.59 4.28
N GLN A 123 16.53 13.42 4.36
CA GLN A 123 15.19 13.01 4.79
C GLN A 123 14.25 12.72 3.60
N ASP A 124 14.69 12.98 2.37
CA ASP A 124 13.89 12.77 1.17
C ASP A 124 13.68 11.27 0.91
N ILE A 125 12.45 10.91 0.59
CA ILE A 125 12.11 9.54 0.20
C ILE A 125 12.65 9.30 -1.21
N GLN A 126 13.44 8.25 -1.35
CA GLN A 126 14.10 7.85 -2.58
C GLN A 126 13.36 6.69 -3.24
N ILE A 127 13.67 6.40 -4.50
CA ILE A 127 13.14 5.23 -5.23
C ILE A 127 13.45 3.91 -4.49
N TYR A 128 14.59 3.84 -3.81
CA TYR A 128 14.98 2.71 -2.95
C TYR A 128 13.97 2.49 -1.81
N ASP A 129 13.59 3.57 -1.10
CA ASP A 129 12.63 3.50 0.01
C ASP A 129 11.25 3.09 -0.49
N LEU A 130 10.85 3.56 -1.69
CA LEU A 130 9.61 3.19 -2.34
C LEU A 130 9.56 1.69 -2.68
N VAL A 131 10.64 1.14 -3.22
CA VAL A 131 10.75 -0.30 -3.56
C VAL A 131 10.60 -1.14 -2.30
N HIS A 132 11.32 -0.80 -1.24
CA HIS A 132 11.23 -1.49 0.05
C HIS A 132 9.86 -1.38 0.69
N LEU A 133 9.23 -0.19 0.66
CA LEU A 133 7.88 0.04 1.18
C LEU A 133 6.86 -0.84 0.44
N ALA A 134 6.91 -0.83 -0.89
CA ALA A 134 6.00 -1.62 -1.73
C ALA A 134 6.14 -3.12 -1.44
N HIS A 135 7.37 -3.60 -1.33
CA HIS A 135 7.66 -4.98 -0.97
C HIS A 135 7.15 -5.32 0.44
N HIS A 136 7.45 -4.47 1.44
CA HIS A 136 7.04 -4.69 2.83
C HIS A 136 5.53 -4.86 2.97
N PHE A 137 4.76 -3.99 2.33
CA PHE A 137 3.29 -4.07 2.37
C PHE A 137 2.70 -5.01 1.33
N GLY A 138 3.48 -5.54 0.39
CA GLY A 138 3.02 -6.42 -0.69
C GLY A 138 2.01 -5.72 -1.60
N VAL A 139 2.33 -4.51 -2.04
CA VAL A 139 1.55 -3.69 -2.96
C VAL A 139 2.43 -3.28 -4.16
N SER A 140 1.82 -2.75 -5.23
CA SER A 140 2.60 -2.18 -6.33
C SER A 140 3.33 -0.91 -5.88
N ARG A 141 4.47 -0.61 -6.52
CA ARG A 141 5.23 0.62 -6.27
C ARG A 141 4.37 1.86 -6.51
N LEU A 142 3.54 1.84 -7.54
CA LEU A 142 2.62 2.93 -7.83
C LEU A 142 1.59 3.12 -6.70
N ALA A 143 1.01 2.04 -6.16
CA ALA A 143 0.07 2.13 -5.02
C ALA A 143 0.76 2.68 -3.76
N ALA A 144 2.00 2.24 -3.49
CA ALA A 144 2.81 2.76 -2.38
C ALA A 144 3.12 4.25 -2.57
N LEU A 145 3.46 4.68 -3.78
CA LEU A 145 3.75 6.08 -4.10
C LEU A 145 2.52 6.99 -3.91
N PHE A 146 1.35 6.56 -4.40
CA PHE A 146 0.09 7.28 -4.13
C PHE A 146 -0.21 7.36 -2.64
N ARG A 147 0.07 6.28 -1.88
CA ARG A 147 -0.14 6.27 -0.43
C ARG A 147 0.76 7.26 0.29
N LEU A 148 2.04 7.34 -0.07
CA LEU A 148 2.98 8.32 0.48
C LEU A 148 2.48 9.76 0.25
N ARG A 149 2.02 10.08 -0.96
CA ARG A 149 1.42 11.37 -1.29
C ARG A 149 0.18 11.66 -0.45
N ASN A 150 -0.75 10.69 -0.35
CA ASN A 150 -1.98 10.86 0.42
C ASN A 150 -1.72 11.06 1.92
N LEU A 151 -0.65 10.48 2.45
CA LEU A 151 -0.20 10.67 3.83
C LEU A 151 0.63 11.94 4.02
N LYS A 152 0.85 12.73 2.94
CA LYS A 152 1.69 13.95 2.92
C LYS A 152 3.13 13.66 3.37
N LEU A 153 3.63 12.47 3.07
CA LEU A 153 5.02 12.08 3.29
C LEU A 153 5.92 12.45 2.11
N THR A 154 5.33 12.72 0.95
CA THR A 154 5.98 13.29 -0.24
C THR A 154 5.19 14.49 -0.73
N THR A 155 5.89 15.47 -1.25
CA THR A 155 5.32 16.62 -1.98
C THR A 155 4.89 16.18 -3.39
N GLN A 156 4.15 17.03 -4.10
CA GLN A 156 3.78 16.74 -5.50
C GLN A 156 5.01 16.65 -6.41
N ALA A 157 6.03 17.51 -6.19
CA ALA A 157 7.25 17.48 -6.99
C ALA A 157 8.03 16.17 -6.79
N GLU A 158 8.21 15.73 -5.55
CA GLU A 158 8.85 14.45 -5.21
C GLU A 158 8.06 13.26 -5.78
N PHE A 159 6.73 13.31 -5.71
CA PHE A 159 5.86 12.31 -6.30
C PHE A 159 6.11 12.16 -7.81
N GLU A 160 6.17 13.27 -8.56
CA GLU A 160 6.40 13.21 -10.01
C GLU A 160 7.81 12.68 -10.35
N VAL A 161 8.82 13.08 -9.57
CA VAL A 161 10.20 12.58 -9.75
C VAL A 161 10.28 11.07 -9.49
N LEU A 162 9.69 10.58 -8.40
CA LEU A 162 9.67 9.16 -8.07
C LEU A 162 8.86 8.35 -9.09
N LYS A 163 7.73 8.90 -9.54
CA LYS A 163 6.90 8.29 -10.58
C LYS A 163 7.65 8.13 -11.88
N ALA A 164 8.29 9.20 -12.35
CA ALA A 164 9.08 9.15 -13.57
C ALA A 164 10.26 8.17 -13.46
N ALA A 165 10.91 8.08 -12.29
CA ALA A 165 11.99 7.13 -12.05
C ALA A 165 11.49 5.67 -12.09
N ASP A 166 10.31 5.38 -11.52
CA ASP A 166 9.72 4.03 -11.56
C ASP A 166 9.25 3.65 -12.97
N GLU A 167 8.58 4.55 -13.68
CA GLU A 167 8.18 4.38 -15.08
C GLU A 167 9.38 4.18 -16.00
N GLY A 168 10.51 4.83 -15.72
CA GLY A 168 11.80 4.63 -16.39
C GLY A 168 12.49 3.30 -16.04
N GLY A 169 11.87 2.43 -15.23
CA GLY A 169 12.36 1.09 -14.92
C GLY A 169 13.31 0.98 -13.72
N ARG A 170 13.72 2.12 -13.10
CA ARG A 170 14.67 2.11 -11.97
C ARG A 170 14.15 1.32 -10.75
N GLY A 171 12.84 1.36 -10.49
CA GLY A 171 12.25 0.58 -9.41
C GLY A 171 12.35 -0.93 -9.63
N ARG A 172 12.15 -1.39 -10.87
CA ARG A 172 12.31 -2.82 -11.25
C ARG A 172 13.77 -3.26 -11.17
N GLU A 173 14.67 -2.45 -11.67
CA GLU A 173 16.10 -2.72 -11.60
C GLU A 173 16.58 -2.86 -10.15
N LEU A 174 16.20 -1.94 -9.28
CA LEU A 174 16.53 -2.01 -7.87
C LEU A 174 15.93 -3.24 -7.18
N ALA A 175 14.67 -3.58 -7.45
CA ALA A 175 14.05 -4.79 -6.90
C ALA A 175 14.83 -6.05 -7.30
N SER A 176 15.30 -6.12 -8.56
CA SER A 176 16.14 -7.21 -9.05
C SER A 176 17.51 -7.27 -8.35
N LEU A 177 18.19 -6.12 -8.21
CA LEU A 177 19.49 -6.03 -7.52
C LEU A 177 19.39 -6.42 -6.03
N LEU A 178 18.29 -6.11 -5.39
CA LEU A 178 18.02 -6.44 -3.99
C LEU A 178 17.51 -7.88 -3.80
N ALA A 179 17.42 -8.66 -4.88
CA ALA A 179 16.85 -10.00 -4.90
C ALA A 179 15.45 -10.05 -4.22
N LEU A 180 14.71 -8.96 -4.28
CA LEU A 180 13.33 -8.92 -3.83
C LEU A 180 12.47 -9.66 -4.86
N PRO A 181 11.55 -10.55 -4.41
CA PRO A 181 10.61 -11.17 -5.33
C PRO A 181 9.87 -10.08 -6.09
N ASP A 182 9.83 -10.18 -7.42
CA ASP A 182 9.06 -9.24 -8.21
C ASP A 182 7.59 -9.39 -7.86
N THR A 183 7.08 -8.41 -7.13
CA THR A 183 5.69 -8.40 -6.68
C THR A 183 4.72 -8.16 -7.84
N GLU A 184 5.22 -7.72 -8.98
CA GLU A 184 4.41 -7.39 -10.15
C GLU A 184 4.31 -8.52 -11.18
N ASP A 185 5.31 -9.41 -11.25
CA ASP A 185 5.38 -10.47 -12.27
C ASP A 185 5.26 -11.91 -11.71
N GLY A 186 5.26 -12.11 -10.40
CA GLY A 186 5.33 -13.45 -9.79
C GLY A 186 3.98 -14.13 -9.55
N GLU A 187 3.88 -15.44 -9.82
CA GLU A 187 2.82 -16.27 -9.22
C GLU A 187 3.08 -16.45 -7.73
N ASP A 188 2.31 -15.77 -6.89
CA ASP A 188 2.31 -16.04 -5.46
C ASP A 188 1.63 -17.38 -5.17
N LYS A 189 2.40 -18.45 -5.19
CA LYS A 189 1.89 -19.81 -4.93
C LYS A 189 1.44 -20.01 -3.48
N ASN A 190 1.93 -19.23 -2.49
CA ASN A 190 1.59 -19.41 -1.06
C ASN A 190 1.67 -18.13 -0.18
N GLY A 191 2.18 -17.00 -0.65
CA GLY A 191 2.51 -15.84 0.20
C GLY A 191 1.31 -15.19 0.89
N PHE A 192 0.16 -15.11 0.23
CA PHE A 192 -1.03 -14.49 0.81
C PHE A 192 -1.57 -15.28 2.02
N ARG A 193 -1.67 -16.62 1.90
CA ARG A 193 -2.14 -17.46 3.00
C ARG A 193 -1.20 -17.41 4.21
N HIS A 194 0.10 -17.51 3.98
CA HIS A 194 1.10 -17.42 5.05
C HIS A 194 1.09 -16.07 5.76
N ARG A 195 0.96 -14.98 5.01
CA ARG A 195 0.95 -13.63 5.58
C ARG A 195 -0.32 -13.32 6.37
N VAL A 196 -1.48 -13.72 5.87
CA VAL A 196 -2.76 -13.60 6.61
C VAL A 196 -2.74 -14.44 7.87
N LEU A 197 -2.21 -15.68 7.78
CA LEU A 197 -2.08 -16.56 8.94
C LEU A 197 -1.10 -15.99 9.98
N SER A 198 0.04 -15.45 9.54
CA SER A 198 1.02 -14.81 10.43
C SER A 198 0.43 -13.58 11.12
N LEU A 199 -0.27 -12.71 10.38
CA LEU A 199 -0.94 -11.53 10.95
C LEU A 199 -2.07 -11.91 11.92
N ALA A 200 -2.84 -12.94 11.59
CA ALA A 200 -3.90 -13.45 12.47
C ALA A 200 -3.32 -14.06 13.76
N LEU A 201 -2.22 -14.81 13.66
CA LEU A 201 -1.51 -15.36 14.81
C LEU A 201 -0.85 -14.25 15.67
N GLU A 202 -0.32 -13.22 15.03
CA GLU A 202 0.26 -12.08 15.74
C GLU A 202 -0.81 -11.25 16.45
N ALA A 203 -1.96 -11.01 15.81
CA ALA A 203 -3.10 -10.36 16.45
C ALA A 203 -3.61 -11.19 17.64
N TYR A 204 -3.78 -12.50 17.46
CA TYR A 204 -4.20 -13.40 18.54
C TYR A 204 -3.24 -13.39 19.74
N ARG A 205 -1.91 -13.32 19.48
CA ARG A 205 -0.91 -13.25 20.55
C ARG A 205 -0.88 -11.93 21.29
N ARG A 206 -1.36 -10.84 20.68
CA ARG A 206 -1.42 -9.51 21.31
C ARG A 206 -2.66 -9.33 22.20
N ASP A 207 -3.71 -10.10 21.92
CA ASP A 207 -4.99 -10.03 22.65
C ASP A 207 -5.06 -11.06 23.80
N HIS A 208 -4.05 -11.90 23.96
CA HIS A 208 -3.86 -12.91 25.00
C HIS A 208 -2.42 -12.91 25.53
#